data_51c00a345a1bcded5a1b4077d1656c0f
#
_entry.id   51c00a345a1bcded5a1b4077d1656c0f
#
_cell.length_a   1.000
_cell.length_b   1.000
_cell.length_c   1.000
_cell.angle_alpha   90.00
_cell.angle_beta   90.00
_cell.angle_gamma   90.00
#
_symmetry.space_group_name_H-M   'P 1'
#
loop_
_entity.id
_entity.type
_entity.pdbx_description
1 polymer ?
#
loop_
_entity_poly.entity_id
_entity_poly.type
_entity_poly.pdbx_seq_one_letter_code
_entity_poly.pdbx_strand_id
1 'polypeptide(L)'
;MKTKAHSLAHTKLLCKYHIVFTPKYRRKIIFVQLRESIKEILQCLCKYKGVEILEGHLMPDHVHRLVSIPPKISVANFMGYLKGKSSLMIFDKHANLKYKFGNRKFWAEGYYVSTVGLNEATIKKYIQDQERHDIIRDKLTSREYQDPFKG
;
A
#
# COMPACT_ATOMS: atom_id res chain seq x y z
N MET A 1 19.26 -3.34 -9.92
CA MET A 1 19.67 -3.80 -8.59
C MET A 1 19.20 -5.23 -8.40
N LYS A 2 20.11 -6.13 -8.12
CA LYS A 2 19.73 -7.54 -7.91
C LYS A 2 18.91 -7.65 -6.62
N THR A 3 17.69 -8.12 -6.74
CA THR A 3 16.89 -8.50 -5.60
C THR A 3 17.62 -9.63 -4.86
N LYS A 4 18.09 -9.34 -3.67
CA LYS A 4 18.67 -10.39 -2.85
C LYS A 4 17.56 -11.31 -2.39
N ALA A 5 17.63 -12.57 -2.75
CA ALA A 5 16.74 -13.57 -2.17
C ALA A 5 16.99 -13.61 -0.66
N HIS A 6 15.94 -13.54 0.14
CA HIS A 6 16.06 -13.73 1.58
C HIS A 6 16.52 -15.13 1.85
N SER A 7 17.56 -15.27 2.67
CA SER A 7 18.13 -16.56 2.96
C SER A 7 17.99 -16.94 4.43
N LEU A 8 17.71 -18.21 4.68
CA LEU A 8 17.80 -18.84 5.99
C LEU A 8 18.97 -19.80 5.93
N ALA A 9 20.13 -19.43 6.51
CA ALA A 9 21.34 -20.22 6.44
C ALA A 9 21.69 -20.56 4.97
N HIS A 10 21.56 -21.82 4.57
CA HIS A 10 21.85 -22.27 3.21
C HIS A 10 20.61 -22.40 2.32
N THR A 11 19.45 -21.98 2.82
CA THR A 11 18.19 -22.11 2.09
C THR A 11 17.81 -20.76 1.49
N LYS A 12 17.63 -20.74 0.17
CA LYS A 12 17.10 -19.56 -0.54
C LYS A 12 15.61 -19.72 -0.71
N LEU A 13 14.83 -18.76 -0.19
CA LEU A 13 13.39 -18.76 -0.31
C LEU A 13 12.94 -17.53 -1.11
N LEU A 14 12.03 -17.76 -2.04
CA LEU A 14 11.37 -16.68 -2.78
C LEU A 14 10.11 -16.28 -2.02
N CYS A 15 10.27 -15.32 -1.12
CA CYS A 15 9.20 -14.83 -0.25
C CYS A 15 8.58 -13.57 -0.83
N LYS A 16 8.06 -13.65 -2.05
CA LYS A 16 7.44 -12.53 -2.76
C LYS A 16 5.94 -12.69 -2.79
N TYR A 17 5.25 -11.60 -2.51
CA TYR A 17 3.79 -11.58 -2.41
C TYR A 17 3.22 -10.34 -3.08
N HIS A 18 2.10 -10.53 -3.75
CA HIS A 18 1.22 -9.44 -4.17
C HIS A 18 0.17 -9.24 -3.08
N ILE A 19 0.13 -8.05 -2.49
CA ILE A 19 -0.76 -7.75 -1.37
C ILE A 19 -1.64 -6.56 -1.75
N VAL A 20 -2.92 -6.68 -1.43
CA VAL A 20 -3.91 -5.61 -1.63
C VAL A 20 -4.67 -5.40 -0.34
N PHE A 21 -4.81 -4.16 0.09
CA PHE A 21 -5.63 -3.80 1.23
C PHE A 21 -6.29 -2.43 1.00
N THR A 22 -7.37 -2.19 1.72
CA THR A 22 -8.25 -1.05 1.46
C THR A 22 -8.48 -0.21 2.70
N PRO A 23 -8.71 1.11 2.53
CA PRO A 23 -9.20 1.93 3.63
C PRO A 23 -10.56 1.44 4.12
N LYS A 24 -10.83 1.64 5.40
CA LYS A 24 -12.12 1.29 6.01
C LYS A 24 -13.25 2.04 5.28
N TYR A 25 -14.33 1.34 5.01
CA TYR A 25 -15.48 1.84 4.25
C TYR A 25 -15.21 2.08 2.77
N ARG A 26 -14.11 1.59 2.22
CA ARG A 26 -13.70 1.76 0.81
C ARG A 26 -13.83 3.21 0.34
N ARG A 27 -13.56 4.16 1.22
CA ARG A 27 -13.60 5.57 0.86
C ARG A 27 -12.43 5.90 -0.06
N LYS A 28 -12.69 6.66 -1.11
CA LYS A 28 -11.65 7.22 -1.97
C LYS A 28 -10.89 8.31 -1.22
N ILE A 29 -10.26 7.93 -0.13
CA ILE A 29 -9.58 8.86 0.74
C ILE A 29 -8.08 8.95 0.45
N ILE A 30 -7.54 7.98 -0.28
CA ILE A 30 -6.14 8.01 -0.72
C ILE A 30 -6.07 8.85 -1.99
N PHE A 31 -6.43 10.12 -1.87
CA PHE A 31 -6.30 11.08 -2.96
C PHE A 31 -4.90 11.69 -2.99
N VAL A 32 -4.64 12.49 -4.01
CA VAL A 32 -3.37 13.16 -4.24
C VAL A 32 -2.80 13.80 -2.97
N GLN A 33 -3.63 14.42 -2.15
CA GLN A 33 -3.20 15.11 -0.93
C GLN A 33 -2.63 14.17 0.15
N LEU A 34 -3.16 12.95 0.25
CA LEU A 34 -2.72 11.98 1.25
C LEU A 34 -1.78 10.92 0.69
N ARG A 35 -1.76 10.77 -0.61
CA ARG A 35 -1.02 9.69 -1.30
C ARG A 35 0.46 9.68 -0.90
N GLU A 36 1.14 10.80 -1.01
CA GLU A 36 2.56 10.87 -0.69
C GLU A 36 2.84 10.59 0.78
N SER A 37 2.02 11.12 1.67
CA SER A 37 2.14 10.89 3.10
C SER A 37 1.97 9.42 3.45
N ILE A 38 0.94 8.77 2.93
CA ILE A 38 0.68 7.34 3.16
C ILE A 38 1.79 6.50 2.55
N LYS A 39 2.24 6.85 1.36
CA LYS A 39 3.35 6.17 0.68
C LYS A 39 4.62 6.19 1.54
N GLU A 40 4.98 7.35 2.06
CA GLU A 40 6.16 7.51 2.92
C GLU A 40 6.04 6.68 4.20
N ILE A 41 4.87 6.69 4.82
CA ILE A 41 4.60 5.92 6.03
C ILE A 41 4.77 4.43 5.75
N LEU A 42 4.15 3.93 4.69
CA LEU A 42 4.23 2.50 4.34
C LEU A 42 5.65 2.09 3.96
N GLN A 43 6.38 2.92 3.24
CA GLN A 43 7.79 2.67 2.89
C GLN A 43 8.66 2.59 4.13
N CYS A 44 8.50 3.52 5.06
CA CYS A 44 9.24 3.55 6.31
C CYS A 44 9.00 2.28 7.14
N LEU A 45 7.74 1.88 7.28
CA LEU A 45 7.39 0.70 8.05
C LEU A 45 7.88 -0.60 7.41
N CYS A 46 7.81 -0.70 6.10
CA CYS A 46 8.38 -1.84 5.36
C CYS A 46 9.88 -1.93 5.57
N LYS A 47 10.57 -0.82 5.41
CA LYS A 47 12.02 -0.75 5.60
C LYS A 47 12.43 -1.17 7.01
N TYR A 48 11.69 -0.73 8.00
CA TYR A 48 11.96 -1.08 9.40
C TYR A 48 11.90 -2.59 9.65
N LYS A 49 11.01 -3.31 8.96
CA LYS A 49 10.89 -4.76 9.08
C LYS A 49 11.75 -5.53 8.08
N GLY A 50 12.56 -4.86 7.29
CA GLY A 50 13.37 -5.50 6.27
C GLY A 50 12.55 -6.03 5.10
N VAL A 51 11.37 -5.51 4.90
CA VAL A 51 10.51 -5.85 3.76
C VAL A 51 10.85 -4.94 2.60
N GLU A 52 11.21 -5.54 1.49
CA GLU A 52 11.53 -4.81 0.26
C GLU A 52 10.27 -4.62 -0.57
N ILE A 53 10.01 -3.39 -0.96
CA ILE A 53 8.91 -3.07 -1.89
C ILE A 53 9.48 -3.12 -3.30
N LEU A 54 9.06 -4.12 -4.07
CA LEU A 54 9.51 -4.32 -5.43
C LEU A 54 8.73 -3.45 -6.42
N GLU A 55 7.44 -3.30 -6.17
CA GLU A 55 6.55 -2.44 -6.90
C GLU A 55 5.37 -2.08 -6.00
N GLY A 56 4.77 -0.93 -6.19
CA GLY A 56 3.61 -0.56 -5.39
C GLY A 56 2.94 0.70 -5.91
N HIS A 57 1.66 0.76 -5.69
CA HIS A 57 0.86 1.92 -6.05
C HIS A 57 -0.29 2.09 -5.05
N LEU A 58 -0.57 3.34 -4.71
CA LEU A 58 -1.73 3.72 -3.93
C LEU A 58 -2.82 4.23 -4.87
N MET A 59 -3.88 3.45 -4.97
CA MET A 59 -5.08 3.86 -5.68
C MET A 59 -6.01 4.61 -4.71
N PRO A 60 -6.99 5.38 -5.20
CA PRO A 60 -7.83 6.19 -4.30
C PRO A 60 -8.53 5.38 -3.20
N ASP A 61 -8.87 4.13 -3.48
CA ASP A 61 -9.65 3.26 -2.59
C ASP A 61 -8.92 1.98 -2.16
N HIS A 62 -7.67 1.78 -2.59
CA HIS A 62 -6.91 0.60 -2.18
C HIS A 62 -5.41 0.77 -2.43
N VAL A 63 -4.64 -0.14 -1.84
CA VAL A 63 -3.18 -0.18 -1.97
C VAL A 63 -2.78 -1.49 -2.59
N HIS A 64 -1.97 -1.44 -3.65
CA HIS A 64 -1.28 -2.58 -4.23
C HIS A 64 0.18 -2.57 -3.82
N ARG A 65 0.71 -3.71 -3.40
CA ARG A 65 2.14 -3.87 -3.12
C ARG A 65 2.64 -5.21 -3.63
N LEU A 66 3.73 -5.17 -4.33
CA LEU A 66 4.55 -6.36 -4.59
C LEU A 66 5.74 -6.27 -3.64
N VAL A 67 5.84 -7.21 -2.72
CA VAL A 67 6.83 -7.14 -1.64
C VAL A 67 7.61 -8.44 -1.52
N SER A 68 8.84 -8.31 -1.02
CA SER A 68 9.66 -9.44 -0.58
C SER A 68 9.76 -9.38 0.94
N ILE A 69 9.22 -10.40 1.60
CA ILE A 69 9.17 -10.47 3.06
C ILE A 69 10.24 -11.46 3.54
N PRO A 70 11.06 -11.09 4.56
CA PRO A 70 12.01 -12.04 5.13
C PRO A 70 11.32 -13.32 5.61
N PRO A 71 11.90 -14.51 5.38
CA PRO A 71 11.26 -15.77 5.75
C PRO A 71 10.92 -15.92 7.23
N LYS A 72 11.63 -15.22 8.10
CA LYS A 72 11.40 -15.23 9.55
C LYS A 72 10.13 -14.52 9.99
N ILE A 73 9.49 -13.75 9.08
CA ILE A 73 8.28 -12.99 9.39
C ILE A 73 7.12 -13.58 8.61
N SER A 74 6.03 -13.92 9.30
CA SER A 74 4.81 -14.35 8.60
C SER A 74 4.12 -13.19 7.94
N VAL A 75 3.40 -13.46 6.86
CA VAL A 75 2.58 -12.44 6.18
C VAL A 75 1.56 -11.84 7.16
N ALA A 76 0.93 -12.68 7.98
CA ALA A 76 -0.07 -12.22 8.94
C ALA A 76 0.54 -11.25 9.97
N ASN A 77 1.69 -11.57 10.52
CA ASN A 77 2.37 -10.68 11.47
C ASN A 77 2.80 -9.37 10.82
N PHE A 78 3.34 -9.46 9.62
CA PHE A 78 3.74 -8.27 8.87
C PHE A 78 2.52 -7.37 8.58
N MET A 79 1.43 -7.94 8.11
CA MET A 79 0.23 -7.17 7.78
C MET A 79 -0.43 -6.56 9.01
N GLY A 80 -0.46 -7.28 10.14
CA GLY A 80 -0.92 -6.73 11.41
C GLY A 80 -0.11 -5.53 11.84
N TYR A 81 1.20 -5.64 11.76
CA TYR A 81 2.12 -4.54 12.04
C TYR A 81 1.91 -3.36 11.07
N LEU A 82 1.92 -3.63 9.77
CA LEU A 82 1.83 -2.59 8.74
C LEU A 82 0.53 -1.80 8.86
N LYS A 83 -0.59 -2.50 8.96
CA LYS A 83 -1.91 -1.86 9.05
C LYS A 83 -2.11 -1.13 10.38
N GLY A 84 -1.69 -1.75 11.48
CA GLY A 84 -1.83 -1.15 12.81
C GLY A 84 -0.98 0.11 12.99
N LYS A 85 0.31 0.01 12.68
CA LYS A 85 1.22 1.16 12.83
C LYS A 85 0.92 2.26 11.83
N SER A 86 0.62 1.92 10.58
CA SER A 86 0.28 2.94 9.59
C SER A 86 -1.00 3.69 9.96
N SER A 87 -2.02 3.01 10.50
CA SER A 87 -3.24 3.67 10.99
C SER A 87 -2.90 4.73 12.04
N LEU A 88 -2.09 4.37 13.03
CA LEU A 88 -1.69 5.29 14.08
C LEU A 88 -0.93 6.49 13.51
N MET A 89 0.02 6.25 12.62
CA MET A 89 0.82 7.31 12.01
C MET A 89 -0.01 8.23 11.10
N ILE A 90 -0.94 7.66 10.36
CA ILE A 90 -1.84 8.43 9.49
C ILE A 90 -2.73 9.36 10.34
N PHE A 91 -3.34 8.84 11.40
CA PHE A 91 -4.19 9.64 12.27
C PHE A 91 -3.40 10.68 13.06
N ASP A 92 -2.16 10.38 13.39
CA ASP A 92 -1.29 11.31 14.09
C ASP A 92 -0.90 12.48 13.19
N LYS A 93 -0.58 12.20 11.95
CA LYS A 93 -0.19 13.20 10.96
C LYS A 93 -1.38 13.96 10.38
N HIS A 94 -2.53 13.32 10.29
CA HIS A 94 -3.76 13.86 9.72
C HIS A 94 -4.91 13.72 10.72
N ALA A 95 -4.85 14.50 11.80
CA ALA A 95 -5.75 14.39 12.94
C ALA A 95 -7.24 14.53 12.57
N ASN A 96 -7.55 15.31 11.55
CA ASN A 96 -8.93 15.50 11.08
C ASN A 96 -9.58 14.22 10.55
N LEU A 97 -8.79 13.23 10.15
CA LEU A 97 -9.31 11.94 9.68
C LEU A 97 -9.90 11.09 10.82
N LYS A 98 -9.49 11.34 12.07
CA LYS A 98 -10.03 10.63 13.23
C LYS A 98 -11.54 10.72 13.30
N TYR A 99 -12.10 11.87 12.98
CA TYR A 99 -13.54 12.10 13.00
C TYR A 99 -14.29 11.24 11.98
N LYS A 100 -13.67 11.00 10.81
CA LYS A 100 -14.28 10.19 9.74
C LYS A 100 -14.22 8.70 10.03
N PHE A 101 -13.22 8.23 10.77
CA PHE A 101 -12.94 6.82 11.03
C PHE A 101 -13.23 6.40 12.46
N GLY A 102 -13.87 7.25 13.24
CA GLY A 102 -14.22 6.95 14.62
C GLY A 102 -13.00 6.75 15.53
N ASN A 103 -11.86 7.34 15.19
CA ASN A 103 -10.62 7.30 15.97
C ASN A 103 -10.07 5.86 16.16
N ARG A 104 -10.39 4.92 15.28
CA ARG A 104 -10.05 3.51 15.49
C ARG A 104 -9.10 2.95 14.47
N LYS A 105 -9.58 2.68 13.27
CA LYS A 105 -8.80 1.99 12.24
C LYS A 105 -8.95 2.71 10.90
N PHE A 106 -7.84 2.97 10.27
CA PHE A 106 -7.85 3.53 8.93
C PHE A 106 -8.17 2.48 7.87
N TRP A 107 -7.64 1.26 8.04
CA TRP A 107 -7.77 0.18 7.06
C TRP A 107 -8.94 -0.75 7.39
N ALA A 108 -9.57 -1.26 6.36
CA ALA A 108 -10.58 -2.32 6.50
C ALA A 108 -9.91 -3.60 7.03
N GLU A 109 -10.70 -4.46 7.66
CA GLU A 109 -10.22 -5.76 8.09
C GLU A 109 -9.82 -6.61 6.89
N GLY A 110 -8.80 -7.43 7.10
CA GLY A 110 -8.34 -8.34 6.07
C GLY A 110 -7.47 -7.69 5.00
N TYR A 111 -7.05 -8.51 4.10
CA TYR A 111 -6.23 -8.15 2.95
C TYR A 111 -6.24 -9.30 1.95
N TYR A 112 -5.98 -8.99 0.70
CA TYR A 112 -5.74 -10.00 -0.31
C TYR A 112 -4.24 -10.25 -0.41
N VAL A 113 -3.83 -11.52 -0.49
CA VAL A 113 -2.44 -11.89 -0.69
C VAL A 113 -2.36 -13.07 -1.66
N SER A 114 -1.42 -12.98 -2.60
CA SER A 114 -1.04 -14.10 -3.45
C SER A 114 0.47 -14.22 -3.52
N THR A 115 0.94 -15.46 -3.60
CA THR A 115 2.36 -15.71 -3.83
C THR A 115 2.73 -15.34 -5.26
N VAL A 116 3.95 -14.84 -5.41
CA VAL A 116 4.50 -14.45 -6.70
C VAL A 116 5.68 -15.36 -7.00
N GLY A 117 5.56 -16.12 -8.07
CA GLY A 117 6.65 -16.97 -8.55
C GLY A 117 7.22 -16.41 -9.85
N LEU A 118 7.05 -17.16 -10.92
CA LEU A 118 7.57 -16.80 -12.25
C LEU A 118 6.85 -15.61 -12.90
N ASN A 119 5.73 -15.17 -12.32
CA ASN A 119 4.88 -14.10 -12.89
C ASN A 119 5.21 -12.71 -12.35
N GLU A 120 6.35 -12.53 -11.68
CA GLU A 120 6.72 -11.25 -11.07
C GLU A 120 6.69 -10.10 -12.09
N ALA A 121 7.27 -10.27 -13.26
CA ALA A 121 7.32 -9.24 -14.30
C ALA A 121 5.91 -8.85 -14.78
N THR A 122 5.03 -9.83 -14.93
CA THR A 122 3.64 -9.61 -15.34
C THR A 122 2.89 -8.83 -14.28
N ILE A 123 3.08 -9.18 -13.00
CA ILE A 123 2.43 -8.49 -11.88
C ILE A 123 2.95 -7.06 -11.75
N LYS A 124 4.26 -6.84 -11.91
CA LYS A 124 4.84 -5.49 -11.92
C LYS A 124 4.22 -4.63 -13.01
N LYS A 125 4.13 -5.17 -14.23
CA LYS A 125 3.53 -4.47 -15.36
C LYS A 125 2.07 -4.12 -15.09
N TYR A 126 1.32 -5.06 -14.55
CA TYR A 126 -0.09 -4.84 -14.18
C TYR A 126 -0.24 -3.67 -13.20
N ILE A 127 0.57 -3.63 -12.15
CA ILE A 127 0.55 -2.56 -11.14
C ILE A 127 0.90 -1.21 -11.79
N GLN A 128 1.92 -1.18 -12.62
CA GLN A 128 2.34 0.04 -13.33
C GLN A 128 1.26 0.55 -14.28
N ASP A 129 0.62 -0.34 -15.02
CA ASP A 129 -0.45 0.01 -15.94
C ASP A 129 -1.67 0.57 -15.19
N GLN A 130 -2.02 -0.03 -14.06
CA GLN A 130 -3.09 0.48 -13.21
C GLN A 130 -2.75 1.86 -12.66
N GLU A 131 -1.51 2.09 -12.27
CA GLU A 131 -1.05 3.40 -11.81
C GLU A 131 -1.25 4.47 -12.88
N ARG A 132 -0.88 4.19 -14.12
CA ARG A 132 -1.07 5.12 -15.24
C ARG A 132 -2.54 5.48 -15.45
N HIS A 133 -3.40 4.47 -15.49
CA HIS A 133 -4.84 4.68 -15.62
C HIS A 133 -5.41 5.50 -14.47
N ASP A 134 -4.95 5.20 -13.28
CA ASP A 134 -5.42 5.87 -12.07
C ASP A 134 -4.98 7.34 -12.02
N ILE A 135 -3.76 7.64 -12.41
CA ILE A 135 -3.25 9.02 -12.50
C ILE A 135 -4.08 9.82 -13.49
N ILE A 136 -4.39 9.26 -14.65
CA ILE A 136 -5.23 9.91 -15.66
C ILE A 136 -6.63 10.15 -15.10
N ARG A 137 -7.20 9.16 -14.45
CA ARG A 137 -8.54 9.25 -13.83
C ARG A 137 -8.57 10.29 -12.73
N ASP A 138 -7.55 10.33 -11.87
CA ASP A 138 -7.43 11.31 -10.79
C ASP A 138 -7.36 12.73 -11.33
N LYS A 139 -6.62 12.96 -12.40
CA LYS A 139 -6.54 14.27 -13.04
C LYS A 139 -7.89 14.70 -13.59
N LEU A 140 -8.62 13.79 -14.20
CA LEU A 140 -9.96 14.06 -14.71
C LEU A 140 -10.94 14.35 -13.56
N THR A 141 -10.88 13.51 -12.52
CA THR A 141 -11.74 13.65 -11.34
C THR A 141 -11.44 14.96 -10.60
N SER A 142 -10.18 15.32 -10.46
CA SER A 142 -9.78 16.58 -9.82
C SER A 142 -10.31 17.79 -10.59
N ARG A 143 -10.35 17.72 -11.91
CA ARG A 143 -10.95 18.78 -12.74
C ARG A 143 -12.45 18.85 -12.57
N GLU A 144 -13.13 17.72 -12.41
CA GLU A 144 -14.56 17.66 -12.15
C GLU A 144 -14.92 18.14 -10.75
N TYR A 145 -14.04 17.89 -9.79
CA TYR A 145 -14.18 18.33 -8.40
C TYR A 145 -13.69 19.76 -8.15
N GLN A 146 -13.03 20.37 -9.11
CA GLN A 146 -12.86 21.83 -9.05
C GLN A 146 -14.21 22.43 -9.18
N ASP A 147 -14.75 22.74 -8.03
CA ASP A 147 -16.08 23.22 -7.82
C ASP A 147 -16.41 24.36 -8.79
N PRO A 148 -17.39 24.18 -9.68
CA PRO A 148 -17.85 25.27 -10.53
C PRO A 148 -18.43 26.44 -9.73
N PHE A 149 -18.66 26.25 -8.41
CA PHE A 149 -19.15 27.28 -7.51
C PHE A 149 -18.03 28.06 -6.79
N LYS A 150 -16.79 27.63 -6.93
CA LYS A 150 -15.64 28.45 -6.56
C LYS A 150 -15.22 29.26 -7.77
N GLY A 151 -15.93 30.33 -7.95
CA GLY A 151 -15.77 31.22 -9.07
C GLY A 151 -14.33 31.60 -9.41
#